data_0a19545df505a92429f9aae4e761e8c4
#
_entry.id   0a19545df505a92429f9aae4e761e8c4
#
_cell.length_a   1.000
_cell.length_b   1.000
_cell.length_c   1.000
_cell.angle_alpha   90.00
_cell.angle_beta   90.00
_cell.angle_gamma   90.00
#
_symmetry.space_group_name_H-M   'P 1'
#
loop_
_entity.id
_entity.type
_entity.pdbx_description
1 polymer ?
#
loop_
_entity_poly.entity_id
_entity_poly.type
_entity_poly.pdbx_seq_one_letter_code
_entity_poly.pdbx_strand_id
1 'polypeptide(L)'
;GGYAVLAHPGVNLKDRAELLDPILEAGVDGIEAFSSYHSQEQAAFYHKAACGRFRMITCGSDYHGKTKPSISIGGHGCTVPYEEMVRQLGRILGDMERKERSRGTRMKVPEMNGRRI
;
A
#
# COMPACT_ATOMS: atom_id res chain seq x y z
N GLY A 1 9.29 -3.56 -12.14
CA GLY A 1 8.98 -3.88 -10.75
C GLY A 1 8.65 -2.66 -9.92
N GLY A 2 7.88 -2.82 -8.91
CA GLY A 2 7.45 -1.80 -7.98
C GLY A 2 6.26 -2.29 -7.19
N TYR A 3 5.75 -1.43 -6.35
CA TYR A 3 4.60 -1.76 -5.50
C TYR A 3 3.46 -0.78 -5.82
N ALA A 4 2.26 -1.31 -5.94
CA ALA A 4 1.06 -0.53 -6.21
C ALA A 4 0.36 -0.18 -4.91
N VAL A 5 0.12 1.10 -4.68
CA VAL A 5 -0.57 1.59 -3.49
C VAL A 5 -1.85 2.31 -3.91
N LEU A 6 -2.96 1.94 -3.30
CA LEU A 6 -4.24 2.61 -3.52
C LEU A 6 -4.22 3.98 -2.85
N ALA A 7 -4.19 5.03 -3.66
CA ALA A 7 -4.15 6.40 -3.18
C ALA A 7 -5.51 6.83 -2.63
N HIS A 8 -5.51 7.56 -1.55
CA HIS A 8 -6.68 8.23 -0.92
C HIS A 8 -8.03 7.55 -1.24
N PRO A 9 -8.23 6.29 -0.81
CA PRO A 9 -9.44 5.54 -1.17
C PRO A 9 -10.74 6.18 -0.70
N GLY A 10 -10.72 6.96 0.36
CA GLY A 10 -11.89 7.71 0.79
C GLY A 10 -12.44 8.69 -0.25
N VAL A 11 -11.57 9.19 -1.14
CA VAL A 11 -11.97 10.01 -2.28
C VAL A 11 -12.45 9.14 -3.44
N ASN A 12 -11.68 8.11 -3.78
CA ASN A 12 -11.93 7.29 -4.96
C ASN A 12 -13.13 6.35 -4.81
N LEU A 13 -13.29 5.78 -3.63
CA LEU A 13 -14.37 4.83 -3.36
C LEU A 13 -15.61 5.50 -2.78
N LYS A 14 -15.47 6.67 -2.16
CA LYS A 14 -16.54 7.41 -1.50
C LYS A 14 -17.34 6.52 -0.54
N ASP A 15 -18.61 6.28 -0.82
CA ASP A 15 -19.51 5.41 -0.07
C ASP A 15 -19.50 3.95 -0.55
N ARG A 16 -18.62 3.62 -1.47
CA ARG A 16 -18.52 2.28 -2.07
C ARG A 16 -17.37 1.48 -1.49
N ALA A 17 -17.33 1.36 -0.19
CA ALA A 17 -16.26 0.64 0.53
C ALA A 17 -16.20 -0.86 0.15
N GLU A 18 -17.29 -1.43 -0.37
CA GLU A 18 -17.34 -2.80 -0.86
C GLU A 18 -16.38 -3.08 -2.03
N LEU A 19 -15.92 -2.04 -2.71
CA LEU A 19 -14.95 -2.18 -3.80
C LEU A 19 -13.53 -2.43 -3.30
N LEU A 20 -13.25 -2.18 -2.02
CA LEU A 20 -11.91 -2.33 -1.47
C LEU A 20 -11.40 -3.77 -1.57
N ASP A 21 -12.22 -4.74 -1.20
CA ASP A 21 -11.83 -6.15 -1.20
C ASP A 21 -11.45 -6.64 -2.60
N PRO A 22 -12.25 -6.44 -3.65
CA PRO A 22 -11.85 -6.80 -5.00
C PRO A 22 -10.57 -6.12 -5.48
N ILE A 23 -10.36 -4.86 -5.11
CA ILE A 23 -9.14 -4.12 -5.47
C ILE A 23 -7.91 -4.75 -4.82
N LEU A 24 -7.99 -5.09 -3.55
CA LEU A 24 -6.89 -5.74 -2.85
C LEU A 24 -6.61 -7.15 -3.41
N GLU A 25 -7.66 -7.89 -3.74
CA GLU A 25 -7.54 -9.21 -4.36
C GLU A 25 -6.91 -9.13 -5.76
N ALA A 26 -7.11 -8.03 -6.47
CA ALA A 26 -6.49 -7.80 -7.78
C ALA A 26 -4.97 -7.62 -7.72
N GLY A 27 -4.39 -7.48 -6.53
CA GLY A 27 -2.95 -7.45 -6.34
C GLY A 27 -2.36 -6.11 -5.94
N VAL A 28 -3.17 -5.18 -5.45
CA VAL A 28 -2.67 -3.93 -4.88
C VAL A 28 -1.91 -4.23 -3.59
N ASP A 29 -0.71 -3.67 -3.48
CA ASP A 29 0.24 -4.01 -2.41
C ASP A 29 0.02 -3.22 -1.13
N GLY A 30 -0.62 -2.06 -1.22
CA GLY A 30 -0.81 -1.19 -0.06
C GLY A 30 -1.97 -0.23 -0.19
N ILE A 31 -2.27 0.45 0.92
CA ILE A 31 -3.32 1.46 1.00
C ILE A 31 -2.74 2.72 1.63
N GLU A 32 -2.97 3.87 1.01
CA GLU A 32 -2.72 5.16 1.65
C GLU A 32 -3.86 5.42 2.65
N ALA A 33 -3.65 4.92 3.87
CA ALA A 33 -4.67 4.97 4.91
C ALA A 33 -4.85 6.37 5.49
N PHE A 34 -3.75 7.12 5.58
CA PHE A 34 -3.73 8.47 6.13
C PHE A 34 -3.54 9.49 5.02
N SER A 35 -4.54 10.31 4.82
CA SER A 35 -4.56 11.32 3.77
C SER A 35 -5.23 12.59 4.29
N SER A 36 -4.89 13.73 3.71
CA SER A 36 -5.56 14.99 4.04
C SER A 36 -7.07 14.95 3.78
N TYR A 37 -7.52 14.04 2.95
CA TYR A 37 -8.94 13.87 2.62
C TYR A 37 -9.70 12.95 3.58
N HIS A 38 -8.98 12.15 4.36
CA HIS A 38 -9.61 11.18 5.25
C HIS A 38 -9.94 11.78 6.61
N SER A 39 -11.13 11.49 7.11
CA SER A 39 -11.44 11.68 8.53
C SER A 39 -10.65 10.67 9.36
N GLN A 40 -10.62 10.87 10.67
CA GLN A 40 -9.99 9.91 11.59
C GLN A 40 -10.63 8.53 11.49
N GLU A 41 -11.96 8.49 11.32
CA GLU A 41 -12.69 7.24 11.15
C GLU A 41 -12.34 6.51 9.85
N GLN A 42 -12.25 7.25 8.74
CA GLN A 42 -11.82 6.69 7.46
C GLN A 42 -10.39 6.17 7.53
N ALA A 43 -9.49 6.95 8.11
CA ALA A 43 -8.09 6.53 8.28
C ALA A 43 -8.00 5.24 9.10
N ALA A 44 -8.72 5.15 10.21
CA ALA A 44 -8.77 3.95 11.05
C ALA A 44 -9.33 2.73 10.29
N PHE A 45 -10.36 2.93 9.50
CA PHE A 45 -10.96 1.88 8.67
C PHE A 45 -9.95 1.32 7.66
N TYR A 46 -9.28 2.20 6.91
CA TYR A 46 -8.31 1.76 5.91
C TYR A 46 -7.03 1.19 6.53
N HIS A 47 -6.59 1.73 7.65
CA HIS A 47 -5.48 1.16 8.41
C HIS A 47 -5.77 -0.27 8.84
N LYS A 48 -6.93 -0.49 9.44
CA LYS A 48 -7.36 -1.83 9.88
C LYS A 48 -7.49 -2.79 8.70
N ALA A 49 -8.05 -2.33 7.60
CA ALA A 49 -8.22 -3.15 6.40
C ALA A 49 -6.88 -3.59 5.82
N ALA A 50 -5.90 -2.70 5.76
CA ALA A 50 -4.56 -3.02 5.28
C ALA A 50 -3.86 -4.01 6.21
N CYS A 51 -3.88 -3.76 7.52
CA CYS A 51 -3.25 -4.64 8.50
C CYS A 51 -3.88 -6.03 8.50
N GLY A 52 -5.21 -6.12 8.42
CA GLY A 52 -5.93 -7.39 8.38
C GLY A 52 -5.61 -8.24 7.16
N ARG A 53 -5.18 -7.63 6.07
CA ARG A 53 -4.80 -8.31 4.84
C ARG A 53 -3.30 -8.34 4.60
N PHE A 54 -2.52 -7.95 5.57
CA PHE A 54 -1.06 -7.90 5.47
C PHE A 54 -0.58 -7.05 4.28
N ARG A 55 -1.20 -5.88 4.12
CA ARG A 55 -0.84 -4.89 3.10
C ARG A 55 -0.08 -3.72 3.71
N MET A 56 0.72 -3.03 2.91
CA MET A 56 1.41 -1.82 3.34
C MET A 56 0.42 -0.72 3.68
N ILE A 57 0.76 0.12 4.65
CA ILE A 57 0.09 1.38 4.88
C ILE A 57 1.03 2.52 4.53
N THR A 58 0.50 3.53 3.89
CA THR A 58 1.24 4.75 3.60
C THR A 58 0.43 5.96 4.06
N CYS A 59 1.06 7.12 4.03
CA CYS A 59 0.42 8.39 4.30
C CYS A 59 0.90 9.44 3.32
N GLY A 60 0.03 10.38 3.00
CA GLY A 60 0.35 11.46 2.10
C GLY A 60 -0.70 12.56 2.12
N SER A 61 -0.28 13.81 1.96
CA SER A 61 -1.19 14.97 1.97
C SER A 61 -1.83 15.25 0.62
N ASP A 62 -1.31 14.69 -0.44
CA ASP A 62 -1.69 15.02 -1.81
C ASP A 62 -1.49 16.52 -2.11
N TYR A 63 -0.39 17.07 -1.60
CA TYR A 63 -0.04 18.46 -1.77
C TYR A 63 0.17 18.83 -3.25
N HIS A 64 -0.50 19.88 -3.72
CA HIS A 64 -0.45 20.34 -5.10
C HIS A 64 -0.19 21.85 -5.21
N GLY A 65 0.41 22.45 -4.20
CA GLY A 65 0.73 23.87 -4.21
C GLY A 65 -0.49 24.74 -4.39
N LYS A 66 -0.41 25.68 -5.32
CA LYS A 66 -1.48 26.65 -5.57
C LYS A 66 -2.76 26.04 -6.15
N THR A 67 -2.66 24.85 -6.76
CA THR A 67 -3.83 24.15 -7.33
C THR A 67 -4.79 23.67 -6.26
N LYS A 68 -4.25 23.29 -5.09
CA LYS A 68 -5.03 22.86 -3.92
C LYS A 68 -4.55 23.62 -2.68
N PRO A 69 -4.90 24.91 -2.54
CA PRO A 69 -4.28 25.77 -1.52
C PRO A 69 -4.64 25.40 -0.08
N SER A 70 -5.72 24.66 0.14
CA SER A 70 -6.13 24.20 1.48
C SER A 70 -5.33 23.04 2.01
N ILE A 71 -4.54 22.39 1.17
CA ILE A 71 -3.74 21.21 1.56
C ILE A 71 -2.33 21.64 1.91
N SER A 72 -1.86 21.30 3.12
CA SER A 72 -0.50 21.56 3.59
C SER A 72 0.40 20.35 3.37
N ILE A 73 1.69 20.62 3.17
CA ILE A 73 2.70 19.57 3.16
C ILE A 73 2.67 18.86 4.54
N GLY A 74 2.60 17.53 4.50
CA GLY A 74 2.54 16.73 5.73
C GLY A 74 1.20 16.74 6.44
N GLY A 75 0.16 17.36 5.89
CA GLY A 75 -1.18 17.43 6.48
C GLY A 75 -2.01 16.16 6.30
N HIS A 76 -1.42 14.99 6.52
CA HIS A 76 -2.08 13.69 6.29
C HIS A 76 -2.72 13.07 7.53
N GLY A 77 -2.48 13.64 8.73
CA GLY A 77 -3.09 13.16 9.97
C GLY A 77 -2.66 11.76 10.42
N CYS A 78 -1.49 11.29 10.01
CA CYS A 78 -1.01 9.98 10.43
C CYS A 78 -0.80 9.91 11.94
N THR A 79 -1.43 8.94 12.59
CA THR A 79 -1.31 8.70 14.03
C THR A 79 -0.39 7.53 14.38
N VAL A 80 0.09 6.80 13.38
CA VAL A 80 1.01 5.70 13.58
C VAL A 80 2.42 6.26 13.74
N PRO A 81 3.17 5.89 14.79
CA PRO A 81 4.55 6.34 14.95
C PRO A 81 5.43 5.93 13.78
N TYR A 82 6.38 6.80 13.42
CA TYR A 82 7.29 6.57 12.30
C TYR A 82 8.02 5.23 12.41
N GLU A 83 8.51 4.89 13.58
CA GLU A 83 9.24 3.64 13.81
C GLU A 83 8.35 2.41 13.56
N GLU A 84 7.07 2.51 13.90
CA GLU A 84 6.11 1.44 13.63
C GLU A 84 5.83 1.30 12.15
N MET A 85 5.66 2.42 11.45
CA MET A 85 5.50 2.42 9.97
C MET A 85 6.69 1.74 9.29
N VAL A 86 7.90 2.10 9.70
CA VAL A 86 9.13 1.52 9.16
C VAL A 86 9.20 0.01 9.41
N ARG A 87 8.86 -0.43 10.62
CA ARG A 87 8.84 -1.87 10.94
C ARG A 87 7.81 -2.65 10.12
N GLN A 88 6.60 -2.12 10.01
CA GLN A 88 5.55 -2.75 9.22
C GLN A 88 5.95 -2.85 7.75
N LEU A 89 6.46 -1.76 7.19
CA LEU A 89 6.90 -1.72 5.80
C LEU A 89 8.04 -2.72 5.56
N GLY A 90 9.06 -2.73 6.42
CA GLY A 90 10.19 -3.64 6.28
C GLY A 90 9.78 -5.11 6.32
N ARG A 91 8.84 -5.45 7.19
CA ARG A 91 8.31 -6.81 7.30
C ARG A 91 7.53 -7.23 6.06
N ILE A 92 6.67 -6.35 5.55
CA ILE A 92 5.87 -6.61 4.36
C ILE A 92 6.74 -6.71 3.11
N LEU A 93 7.70 -5.79 2.93
CA LEU A 93 8.64 -5.84 1.81
C LEU A 93 9.50 -7.09 1.85
N GLY A 94 9.95 -7.51 3.03
CA GLY A 94 10.69 -8.75 3.20
C GLY A 94 9.88 -9.98 2.77
N ASP A 95 8.59 -10.03 3.12
CA ASP A 95 7.69 -11.10 2.68
C ASP A 95 7.49 -11.11 1.16
N MET A 96 7.28 -9.95 0.56
CA MET A 96 7.13 -9.82 -0.89
C MET A 96 8.37 -10.29 -1.63
N GLU A 97 9.55 -9.89 -1.19
CA GLU A 97 10.82 -10.33 -1.77
C GLU A 97 11.01 -11.85 -1.67
N ARG A 98 10.63 -12.44 -0.54
CA ARG A 98 10.68 -13.90 -0.38
C ARG A 98 9.74 -14.61 -1.35
N LYS A 99 8.53 -14.09 -1.53
CA LYS A 99 7.55 -14.63 -2.48
C LYS A 99 8.03 -14.52 -3.92
N GLU A 100 8.63 -13.39 -4.29
CA GLU A 100 9.20 -13.20 -5.62
C GLU A 100 10.35 -14.17 -5.89
N ARG A 101 11.26 -14.35 -4.93
CA ARG A 101 12.34 -15.32 -5.04
C ARG A 101 11.81 -16.75 -5.19
N SER A 102 10.80 -17.10 -4.43
CA SER A 102 10.16 -18.42 -4.53
C SER A 102 9.50 -18.62 -5.90
N ARG A 103 8.80 -17.60 -6.42
CA ARG A 103 8.21 -17.63 -7.77
C ARG A 103 9.29 -17.72 -8.84
N GLY A 104 10.36 -16.94 -8.72
CA GLY A 104 11.49 -16.97 -9.63
C GLY A 104 12.15 -18.35 -9.67
N THR A 105 12.30 -19.00 -8.52
CA THR A 105 12.81 -20.37 -8.45
C THR A 105 11.89 -21.37 -9.12
N ARG A 106 10.56 -21.22 -8.96
CA ARG A 106 9.57 -22.08 -9.62
C ARG A 106 9.48 -21.86 -11.13
N MET A 107 9.72 -20.64 -11.56
CA MET A 107 9.65 -20.24 -12.97
C MET A 107 10.97 -20.38 -13.69
N LYS A 108 12.05 -20.72 -12.99
CA LYS A 108 13.32 -21.02 -13.66
C LYS A 108 13.13 -22.23 -14.54
N VAL A 109 13.37 -22.05 -15.81
CA VAL A 109 13.40 -23.13 -16.77
C VAL A 109 14.50 -24.09 -16.35
N PRO A 110 14.23 -25.42 -16.30
CA PRO A 110 15.26 -26.41 -15.99
C PRO A 110 16.46 -26.21 -16.91
N GLU A 111 17.63 -26.45 -16.38
CA GLU A 111 18.83 -26.44 -17.19
C GLU A 111 18.68 -27.43 -18.36
N MET A 112 18.75 -26.89 -19.54
CA MET A 112 18.80 -27.71 -20.75
C MET A 112 20.23 -27.75 -21.25
N ASN A 113 20.78 -28.95 -21.37
CA ASN A 113 22.17 -29.17 -21.83
C ASN A 113 23.22 -28.44 -21.00
N GLY A 114 22.99 -28.36 -19.66
CA GLY A 114 23.91 -27.66 -18.76
C GLY A 114 23.90 -26.15 -18.87
N ARG A 115 22.93 -25.54 -19.56
CA ARG A 115 22.78 -24.10 -19.68
C ARG A 115 21.57 -23.60 -18.91
N ARG A 116 21.80 -22.58 -18.10
CA ARG A 116 20.71 -21.79 -17.52
C ARG A 116 20.11 -20.90 -18.57
N ILE A 117 18.83 -20.91 -18.62
CA ILE A 117 18.07 -20.05 -19.49
C ILE A 117 17.51 -18.87 -18.67
#